data_061652bf1eae0ecbc7d687b9a7197964
#
_entry.id   061652bf1eae0ecbc7d687b9a7197964
#
_cell.length_a   1.000
_cell.length_b   1.000
_cell.length_c   1.000
_cell.angle_alpha   90.00
_cell.angle_beta   90.00
_cell.angle_gamma   90.00
#
_symmetry.space_group_name_H-M   'P 1'
#
loop_
_entity.id
_entity.type
_entity.pdbx_description
1 polymer ?
#
loop_
_entity_poly.entity_id
_entity_poly.type
_entity_poly.pdbx_seq_one_letter_code
_entity_poly.pdbx_strand_id
1 'polypeptide(L)'
;SIRPVAYHDGTVDIEVKTRDTWSLYPGVGFKRSGGENSVSLSLKEENLLGTGTSLSIKNSSDVDRSGTEYQIAQNHAFGGWTSIKYSYAILDDGENQSFNLARPFYALDTRWAAGLSLLKDNRVESVYNAGEISTQYRHRRESAETYGGWSKGLIDGWTRRYSVGLTYQDDAYEIEPDLVPPPELPSDQKLVAPFIRYEIIEDNYLMFKNRDQIERPEYF
;
A
#
# COMPACT_ATOMS: atom_id res chain seq x y z
N SER A 1 9.12 14.38 22.32
CA SER A 1 9.74 15.64 21.83
C SER A 1 11.21 15.41 21.56
N ILE A 2 11.74 16.08 20.55
CA ILE A 2 13.16 16.08 20.19
C ILE A 2 13.63 17.53 20.34
N ARG A 3 14.67 17.76 21.13
CA ARG A 3 15.22 19.11 21.33
C ARG A 3 16.72 19.04 21.58
N PRO A 4 17.48 20.03 21.08
CA PRO A 4 18.88 20.19 21.47
C PRO A 4 18.97 20.62 22.95
N VAL A 5 19.90 20.03 23.70
CA VAL A 5 20.11 20.34 25.12
C VAL A 5 21.50 20.89 25.41
N ALA A 6 22.50 20.61 24.59
CA ALA A 6 23.84 21.18 24.68
C ALA A 6 24.48 21.24 23.29
N TYR A 7 25.40 22.23 23.15
CA TYR A 7 26.19 22.40 21.94
C TYR A 7 27.67 22.34 22.32
N HIS A 8 28.42 21.53 21.59
CA HIS A 8 29.86 21.37 21.70
C HIS A 8 30.51 21.68 20.35
N ASP A 9 31.80 21.84 20.28
CA ASP A 9 32.52 22.11 19.03
C ASP A 9 32.26 20.98 18.02
N GLY A 10 31.42 21.27 17.00
CA GLY A 10 31.08 20.35 15.91
C GLY A 10 30.04 19.29 16.24
N THR A 11 29.45 19.26 17.43
CA THR A 11 28.40 18.32 17.84
C THR A 11 27.27 18.99 18.60
N VAL A 12 26.10 18.36 18.63
CA VAL A 12 24.95 18.77 19.41
C VAL A 12 24.37 17.59 20.15
N ASP A 13 24.12 17.75 21.46
CA ASP A 13 23.37 16.75 22.24
C ASP A 13 21.89 16.95 22.06
N ILE A 14 21.21 15.90 21.69
CA ILE A 14 19.77 15.88 21.43
C ILE A 14 19.08 15.05 22.50
N GLU A 15 18.19 15.66 23.26
CA GLU A 15 17.27 14.94 24.15
C GLU A 15 16.06 14.44 23.35
N VAL A 16 15.84 13.13 23.37
CA VAL A 16 14.65 12.50 22.79
C VAL A 16 13.77 12.03 23.93
N LYS A 17 12.63 12.70 24.16
CA LYS A 17 11.59 12.23 25.09
C LYS A 17 10.53 11.50 24.32
N THR A 18 10.44 10.20 24.56
CA THR A 18 9.34 9.34 24.09
C THR A 18 8.26 9.28 25.18
N ARG A 19 7.06 9.01 24.77
CA ARG A 19 5.95 8.68 25.64
C ARG A 19 5.27 7.44 25.08
N ASP A 20 5.16 6.42 25.87
CA ASP A 20 4.42 5.24 25.49
C ASP A 20 2.96 5.60 25.31
N THR A 21 2.40 5.17 24.21
CA THR A 21 1.00 5.34 23.86
C THR A 21 0.35 3.97 23.72
N TRP A 22 -0.96 3.97 23.81
CA TRP A 22 -1.75 2.79 23.49
C TRP A 22 -1.50 2.39 22.04
N SER A 23 -1.24 1.12 21.77
CA SER A 23 -0.90 0.60 20.44
C SER A 23 -2.06 -0.15 19.76
N LEU A 24 -3.14 -0.42 20.52
CA LEU A 24 -4.33 -1.09 20.02
C LEU A 24 -5.42 -0.07 19.64
N TYR A 25 -5.84 -0.08 18.39
CA TYR A 25 -6.81 0.85 17.80
C TYR A 25 -8.05 0.10 17.29
N PRO A 26 -9.19 0.17 17.97
CA PRO A 26 -10.47 -0.20 17.38
C PRO A 26 -10.91 0.87 16.40
N GLY A 27 -11.49 0.47 15.28
CA GLY A 27 -12.00 1.37 14.26
C GLY A 27 -13.39 0.96 13.81
N VAL A 28 -14.25 1.95 13.57
CA VAL A 28 -15.57 1.80 12.97
C VAL A 28 -15.65 2.74 11.80
N GLY A 29 -15.97 2.23 10.63
CA GLY A 29 -16.18 3.02 9.42
C GLY A 29 -17.62 2.92 8.95
N PHE A 30 -18.19 4.05 8.55
CA PHE A 30 -19.47 4.11 7.88
C PHE A 30 -19.35 5.05 6.69
N LYS A 31 -19.78 4.59 5.54
CA LYS A 31 -19.78 5.38 4.31
C LYS A 31 -21.12 5.17 3.61
N ARG A 32 -21.66 6.24 3.02
CA ARG A 32 -22.81 6.17 2.12
C ARG A 32 -22.43 6.79 0.78
N SER A 33 -22.68 6.07 -0.30
CA SER A 33 -22.39 6.51 -1.66
C SER A 33 -23.43 5.93 -2.62
N GLY A 34 -24.00 6.76 -3.50
CA GLY A 34 -24.98 6.28 -4.49
C GLY A 34 -26.28 5.70 -3.92
N GLY A 35 -26.63 6.02 -2.64
CA GLY A 35 -27.79 5.42 -1.96
C GLY A 35 -27.45 4.18 -1.14
N GLU A 36 -26.29 3.57 -1.34
CA GLU A 36 -25.82 2.37 -0.66
C GLU A 36 -24.94 2.67 0.56
N ASN A 37 -25.01 1.80 1.54
CA ASN A 37 -24.26 1.91 2.79
C ASN A 37 -23.11 0.91 2.82
N SER A 38 -21.93 1.36 3.24
CA SER A 38 -20.80 0.50 3.55
C SER A 38 -20.46 0.63 5.04
N VAL A 39 -20.20 -0.49 5.68
CA VAL A 39 -19.83 -0.55 7.09
C VAL A 39 -18.51 -1.31 7.22
N SER A 40 -17.66 -0.87 8.12
CA SER A 40 -16.46 -1.61 8.46
C SER A 40 -16.16 -1.55 9.95
N LEU A 41 -15.65 -2.65 10.48
CA LEU A 41 -15.10 -2.78 11.83
C LEU A 41 -13.65 -3.21 11.70
N SER A 42 -12.77 -2.61 12.47
CA SER A 42 -11.36 -2.98 12.46
C SER A 42 -10.75 -2.98 13.85
N LEU A 43 -9.76 -3.81 14.03
CA LEU A 43 -8.89 -3.82 15.20
C LEU A 43 -7.45 -3.86 14.69
N LYS A 44 -6.65 -2.88 15.11
CA LYS A 44 -5.25 -2.75 14.71
C LYS A 44 -4.36 -2.64 15.94
N GLU A 45 -3.37 -3.53 16.05
CA GLU A 45 -2.24 -3.40 16.96
C GLU A 45 -1.04 -2.87 16.15
N GLU A 46 -0.44 -1.75 16.56
CA GLU A 46 0.65 -1.10 15.80
C GLU A 46 2.04 -1.50 16.26
N ASN A 47 2.15 -2.10 17.43
CA ASN A 47 3.47 -2.45 17.99
C ASN A 47 3.42 -3.75 18.77
N LEU A 48 3.06 -4.84 18.09
CA LEU A 48 2.89 -6.17 18.68
C LEU A 48 4.13 -6.55 19.51
N LEU A 49 3.94 -6.73 20.81
CA LEU A 49 4.99 -7.09 21.77
C LEU A 49 6.23 -6.16 21.73
N GLY A 50 6.06 -4.90 21.31
CA GLY A 50 7.19 -3.95 21.24
C GLY A 50 8.14 -4.16 20.07
N THR A 51 7.78 -4.98 19.06
CA THR A 51 8.66 -5.33 17.94
C THR A 51 8.57 -4.38 16.76
N GLY A 52 7.64 -3.41 16.79
CA GLY A 52 7.32 -2.55 15.65
C GLY A 52 6.50 -3.27 14.56
N THR A 53 6.04 -4.50 14.84
CA THR A 53 5.16 -5.25 13.94
C THR A 53 3.71 -4.82 14.17
N SER A 54 3.01 -4.47 13.10
CA SER A 54 1.57 -4.21 13.16
C SER A 54 0.76 -5.42 12.70
N LEU A 55 -0.34 -5.66 13.41
CA LEU A 55 -1.38 -6.62 13.03
C LEU A 55 -2.70 -5.90 12.88
N SER A 56 -3.48 -6.21 11.85
CA SER A 56 -4.84 -5.71 11.74
C SER A 56 -5.80 -6.78 11.24
N ILE A 57 -7.01 -6.71 11.75
CA ILE A 57 -8.18 -7.46 11.29
C ILE A 57 -9.22 -6.42 10.94
N LYS A 58 -9.77 -6.49 9.73
CA LYS A 58 -10.83 -5.61 9.26
C LYS A 58 -11.94 -6.44 8.64
N ASN A 59 -13.14 -6.33 9.17
CA ASN A 59 -14.35 -6.82 8.52
C ASN A 59 -15.06 -5.64 7.84
N SER A 60 -15.47 -5.81 6.61
CA SER A 60 -16.18 -4.78 5.84
C SER A 60 -17.31 -5.41 5.03
N SER A 61 -18.36 -4.62 4.85
CA SER A 61 -19.48 -4.96 4.00
C SER A 61 -19.86 -3.74 3.19
N ASP A 62 -19.90 -3.90 1.89
CA ASP A 62 -20.37 -2.87 0.94
C ASP A 62 -21.30 -3.50 -0.10
N VAL A 63 -21.70 -2.72 -1.11
CA VAL A 63 -22.64 -3.16 -2.15
C VAL A 63 -22.11 -4.29 -3.00
N ASP A 64 -20.80 -4.33 -3.22
CA ASP A 64 -20.19 -5.31 -4.12
C ASP A 64 -19.78 -6.59 -3.39
N ARG A 65 -19.30 -6.45 -2.14
CA ARG A 65 -18.83 -7.62 -1.39
C ARG A 65 -18.66 -7.37 0.11
N SER A 66 -18.68 -8.45 0.83
CA SER A 66 -18.36 -8.49 2.26
C SER A 66 -17.18 -9.41 2.51
N GLY A 67 -16.37 -9.08 3.50
CA GLY A 67 -15.22 -9.91 3.80
C GLY A 67 -14.45 -9.50 5.03
N THR A 68 -13.45 -10.33 5.35
CA THR A 68 -12.53 -10.09 6.45
C THR A 68 -11.10 -10.12 5.93
N GLU A 69 -10.38 -9.03 6.16
CA GLU A 69 -8.97 -8.88 5.82
C GLU A 69 -8.11 -9.00 7.08
N TYR A 70 -7.05 -9.79 6.96
CA TYR A 70 -5.98 -9.94 7.93
C TYR A 70 -4.70 -9.35 7.35
N GLN A 71 -4.01 -8.53 8.10
CA GLN A 71 -2.76 -7.94 7.64
C GLN A 71 -1.70 -8.00 8.75
N ILE A 72 -0.48 -8.36 8.36
CA ILE A 72 0.73 -8.19 9.16
C ILE A 72 1.71 -7.31 8.39
N ALA A 73 2.31 -6.35 9.08
CA ALA A 73 3.30 -5.48 8.46
C ALA A 73 4.40 -5.07 9.45
N GLN A 74 5.60 -4.88 8.91
CA GLN A 74 6.74 -4.31 9.64
C GLN A 74 7.49 -3.35 8.71
N ASN A 75 7.66 -2.11 9.14
CA ASN A 75 8.27 -1.07 8.33
C ASN A 75 9.80 -0.99 8.46
N HIS A 76 10.38 -1.65 9.46
CA HIS A 76 11.81 -1.64 9.77
C HIS A 76 12.35 -3.07 9.94
N ALA A 77 11.99 -3.97 9.02
CA ALA A 77 12.48 -5.34 9.04
C ALA A 77 14.01 -5.37 8.91
N PHE A 78 14.62 -6.37 9.53
CA PHE A 78 16.07 -6.58 9.50
C PHE A 78 16.91 -5.41 10.05
N GLY A 79 16.32 -4.60 10.94
CA GLY A 79 17.00 -3.45 11.54
C GLY A 79 17.29 -2.29 10.58
N GLY A 80 16.58 -2.21 9.45
CA GLY A 80 16.79 -1.21 8.42
C GLY A 80 15.50 -0.60 7.89
N TRP A 81 15.57 0.04 6.74
CA TRP A 81 14.46 0.67 6.04
C TRP A 81 13.73 -0.31 5.08
N THR A 82 13.71 -1.57 5.42
CA THR A 82 13.01 -2.59 4.66
C THR A 82 11.63 -2.80 5.27
N SER A 83 10.59 -2.68 4.47
CA SER A 83 9.23 -2.98 4.87
C SER A 83 8.82 -4.36 4.36
N ILE A 84 8.06 -5.08 5.19
CA ILE A 84 7.39 -6.33 4.83
C ILE A 84 5.92 -6.13 5.14
N LYS A 85 5.06 -6.48 4.20
CA LYS A 85 3.62 -6.47 4.37
C LYS A 85 3.02 -7.72 3.73
N TYR A 86 2.18 -8.41 4.47
CA TYR A 86 1.35 -9.49 3.94
C TYR A 86 -0.10 -9.21 4.31
N SER A 87 -1.02 -9.39 3.36
CA SER A 87 -2.45 -9.37 3.63
C SER A 87 -3.15 -10.58 3.00
N TYR A 88 -4.19 -11.02 3.66
CA TYR A 88 -5.09 -12.07 3.22
C TYR A 88 -6.52 -11.67 3.53
N ALA A 89 -7.36 -11.63 2.50
CA ALA A 89 -8.77 -11.34 2.63
C ALA A 89 -9.61 -12.54 2.19
N ILE A 90 -10.57 -12.91 3.04
CA ILE A 90 -11.61 -13.88 2.75
C ILE A 90 -12.86 -13.05 2.43
N LEU A 91 -13.37 -13.22 1.23
CA LEU A 91 -14.50 -12.49 0.69
C LEU A 91 -15.68 -13.44 0.52
N ASP A 92 -16.89 -12.91 0.48
CA ASP A 92 -18.10 -13.72 0.19
C ASP A 92 -18.11 -14.29 -1.24
N ASP A 93 -17.36 -13.68 -2.15
CA ASP A 93 -17.24 -14.05 -3.55
C ASP A 93 -15.83 -14.56 -3.93
N GLY A 94 -14.90 -14.70 -2.97
CA GLY A 94 -13.55 -15.17 -3.28
C GLY A 94 -12.49 -14.87 -2.23
N GLU A 95 -11.27 -14.65 -2.68
CA GLU A 95 -10.13 -14.36 -1.80
C GLU A 95 -9.11 -13.43 -2.47
N ASN A 96 -8.39 -12.69 -1.65
CA ASN A 96 -7.27 -11.86 -2.08
C ASN A 96 -6.06 -12.10 -1.17
N GLN A 97 -4.89 -12.25 -1.78
CA GLN A 97 -3.62 -12.36 -1.07
C GLN A 97 -2.62 -11.38 -1.65
N SER A 98 -1.91 -10.65 -0.81
CA SER A 98 -0.82 -9.80 -1.26
C SER A 98 0.40 -9.92 -0.37
N PHE A 99 1.56 -9.86 -0.99
CA PHE A 99 2.84 -9.80 -0.32
C PHE A 99 3.66 -8.65 -0.90
N ASN A 100 4.22 -7.82 -0.04
CA ASN A 100 5.12 -6.75 -0.44
C ASN A 100 6.37 -6.77 0.44
N LEU A 101 7.52 -6.79 -0.19
CA LEU A 101 8.84 -6.63 0.43
C LEU A 101 9.53 -5.49 -0.30
N ALA A 102 9.84 -4.41 0.39
CA ALA A 102 10.44 -3.26 -0.26
C ALA A 102 11.46 -2.56 0.63
N ARG A 103 12.57 -2.20 0.05
CA ARG A 103 13.50 -1.19 0.57
C ARG A 103 13.50 -0.02 -0.42
N PRO A 104 12.69 1.03 -0.16
CA PRO A 104 12.59 2.16 -1.07
C PRO A 104 13.82 3.08 -0.99
N PHE A 105 13.91 4.03 -1.88
CA PHE A 105 14.77 5.20 -1.69
C PHE A 105 14.17 6.10 -0.60
N TYR A 106 14.43 5.81 0.67
CA TYR A 106 13.80 6.45 1.82
C TYR A 106 14.35 7.86 2.16
N ALA A 107 15.48 8.24 1.56
CA ALA A 107 16.09 9.56 1.71
C ALA A 107 16.78 9.97 0.41
N LEU A 108 17.10 11.25 0.24
CA LEU A 108 17.76 11.78 -0.96
C LEU A 108 19.15 11.19 -1.19
N ASP A 109 19.85 10.82 -0.12
CA ASP A 109 21.17 10.21 -0.14
C ASP A 109 21.18 8.69 -0.23
N THR A 110 20.01 8.04 -0.24
CA THR A 110 19.88 6.58 -0.37
C THR A 110 20.50 6.09 -1.67
N ARG A 111 21.37 5.07 -1.58
CA ARG A 111 22.18 4.60 -2.70
C ARG A 111 21.54 3.47 -3.50
N TRP A 112 20.65 2.70 -2.89
CA TRP A 112 19.99 1.58 -3.54
C TRP A 112 18.58 1.34 -3.01
N ALA A 113 17.74 0.80 -3.85
CA ALA A 113 16.39 0.35 -3.54
C ALA A 113 16.15 -1.01 -4.19
N ALA A 114 15.26 -1.79 -3.62
CA ALA A 114 14.77 -3.03 -4.22
C ALA A 114 13.38 -3.34 -3.73
N GLY A 115 12.61 -4.07 -4.52
CA GLY A 115 11.26 -4.46 -4.13
C GLY A 115 10.78 -5.71 -4.83
N LEU A 116 9.85 -6.38 -4.16
CA LEU A 116 9.07 -7.50 -4.66
C LEU A 116 7.62 -7.33 -4.20
N SER A 117 6.70 -7.31 -5.14
CA SER A 117 5.26 -7.30 -4.88
C SER A 117 4.63 -8.51 -5.55
N LEU A 118 3.78 -9.23 -4.82
CA LEU A 118 3.02 -10.38 -5.31
C LEU A 118 1.56 -10.15 -4.97
N LEU A 119 0.67 -10.45 -5.91
CA LEU A 119 -0.79 -10.41 -5.73
C LEU A 119 -1.40 -11.65 -6.32
N LYS A 120 -2.33 -12.25 -5.58
CA LYS A 120 -3.29 -13.24 -6.06
C LYS A 120 -4.67 -12.77 -5.66
N ASP A 121 -5.52 -12.56 -6.64
CA ASP A 121 -6.89 -12.06 -6.48
C ASP A 121 -7.84 -12.98 -7.26
N ASN A 122 -8.86 -13.48 -6.59
CA ASN A 122 -9.87 -14.35 -7.16
C ASN A 122 -11.22 -13.89 -6.62
N ARG A 123 -12.04 -13.31 -7.48
CA ARG A 123 -13.31 -12.73 -7.08
C ARG A 123 -14.30 -12.67 -8.22
N VAL A 124 -15.57 -12.43 -7.90
CA VAL A 124 -16.61 -12.17 -8.88
C VAL A 124 -16.63 -10.68 -9.23
N GLU A 125 -16.57 -10.37 -10.51
CA GLU A 125 -16.75 -9.01 -11.03
C GLU A 125 -18.20 -8.82 -11.49
N SER A 126 -18.83 -7.74 -11.03
CA SER A 126 -20.20 -7.38 -11.39
C SER A 126 -20.19 -6.24 -12.38
N VAL A 127 -20.91 -6.39 -13.48
CA VAL A 127 -21.16 -5.33 -14.46
C VAL A 127 -22.53 -4.75 -14.20
N TYR A 128 -22.59 -3.44 -14.02
CA TYR A 128 -23.82 -2.74 -13.71
C TYR A 128 -24.40 -2.04 -14.95
N ASN A 129 -25.73 -2.06 -15.06
CA ASN A 129 -26.49 -1.26 -16.01
C ASN A 129 -27.62 -0.58 -15.28
N ALA A 130 -27.68 0.76 -15.35
CA ALA A 130 -28.69 1.60 -14.67
C ALA A 130 -28.84 1.31 -13.16
N GLY A 131 -27.74 0.90 -12.49
CA GLY A 131 -27.75 0.60 -11.05
C GLY A 131 -28.05 -0.86 -10.68
N GLU A 132 -28.44 -1.69 -11.66
CA GLU A 132 -28.71 -3.11 -11.47
C GLU A 132 -27.56 -3.97 -12.03
N ILE A 133 -27.28 -5.09 -11.38
CA ILE A 133 -26.29 -6.06 -11.89
C ILE A 133 -26.83 -6.68 -13.18
N SER A 134 -26.14 -6.44 -14.28
CA SER A 134 -26.51 -6.98 -15.58
C SER A 134 -25.86 -8.32 -15.88
N THR A 135 -24.57 -8.47 -15.55
CA THR A 135 -23.81 -9.72 -15.73
C THR A 135 -22.73 -9.83 -14.67
N GLN A 136 -22.29 -11.06 -14.43
CA GLN A 136 -21.23 -11.37 -13.48
C GLN A 136 -20.33 -12.48 -14.02
N TYR A 137 -19.05 -12.42 -13.69
CA TYR A 137 -18.06 -13.43 -14.06
C TYR A 137 -16.95 -13.50 -13.02
N ARG A 138 -16.30 -14.65 -12.94
CA ARG A 138 -15.12 -14.82 -12.08
C ARG A 138 -13.88 -14.25 -12.76
N HIS A 139 -13.13 -13.45 -12.03
CA HIS A 139 -11.85 -12.93 -12.46
C HIS A 139 -10.76 -13.41 -11.50
N ARG A 140 -9.77 -14.10 -12.08
CA ARG A 140 -8.55 -14.49 -11.37
C ARG A 140 -7.39 -13.68 -11.90
N ARG A 141 -6.72 -13.01 -11.01
CA ARG A 141 -5.51 -12.23 -11.34
C ARG A 141 -4.35 -12.71 -10.49
N GLU A 142 -3.26 -13.04 -11.14
CA GLU A 142 -1.97 -13.20 -10.50
C GLU A 142 -1.01 -12.14 -11.02
N SER A 143 -0.35 -11.41 -10.14
CA SER A 143 0.66 -10.44 -10.56
C SER A 143 1.89 -10.47 -9.68
N ALA A 144 3.02 -10.17 -10.28
CA ALA A 144 4.29 -10.01 -9.63
C ALA A 144 5.03 -8.81 -10.21
N GLU A 145 5.65 -8.02 -9.35
CA GLU A 145 6.57 -6.97 -9.75
C GLU A 145 7.84 -7.08 -8.92
N THR A 146 8.99 -7.01 -9.57
CA THR A 146 10.27 -6.90 -8.89
C THR A 146 11.10 -5.78 -9.51
N TYR A 147 11.84 -5.06 -8.68
CA TYR A 147 12.74 -4.03 -9.16
C TYR A 147 14.00 -3.93 -8.33
N GLY A 148 15.07 -3.42 -8.95
CA GLY A 148 16.26 -2.93 -8.31
C GLY A 148 16.58 -1.51 -8.77
N GLY A 149 17.05 -0.67 -7.85
CA GLY A 149 17.36 0.72 -8.14
C GLY A 149 18.68 1.15 -7.50
N TRP A 150 19.30 2.15 -8.11
CA TRP A 150 20.52 2.76 -7.57
C TRP A 150 20.53 4.28 -7.76
N SER A 151 21.29 4.96 -6.94
CA SER A 151 21.50 6.39 -6.97
C SER A 151 22.90 6.75 -6.50
N LYS A 152 23.42 7.88 -6.94
CA LYS A 152 24.62 8.49 -6.36
C LYS A 152 24.30 9.33 -5.10
N GLY A 153 23.02 9.36 -4.70
CA GLY A 153 22.52 10.21 -3.61
C GLY A 153 22.43 11.67 -4.02
N LEU A 154 22.41 12.54 -3.02
CA LEU A 154 22.32 13.98 -3.22
C LEU A 154 23.67 14.54 -3.68
N ILE A 155 23.70 15.18 -4.85
CA ILE A 155 24.89 15.85 -5.43
C ILE A 155 24.43 17.19 -5.98
N ASP A 156 25.03 18.29 -5.52
CA ASP A 156 24.75 19.65 -5.95
C ASP A 156 23.27 20.03 -5.93
N GLY A 157 22.57 19.63 -4.85
CA GLY A 157 21.14 19.88 -4.68
C GLY A 157 20.20 18.95 -5.49
N TRP A 158 20.74 17.94 -6.17
CA TRP A 158 19.95 17.03 -7.00
C TRP A 158 20.20 15.56 -6.67
N THR A 159 19.13 14.79 -6.63
CA THR A 159 19.19 13.33 -6.56
C THR A 159 18.67 12.73 -7.86
N ARG A 160 19.44 11.81 -8.44
CA ARG A 160 19.06 11.04 -9.63
C ARG A 160 18.99 9.57 -9.28
N ARG A 161 17.84 8.95 -9.56
CA ARG A 161 17.55 7.54 -9.24
C ARG A 161 17.25 6.81 -10.53
N TYR A 162 17.82 5.62 -10.64
CA TYR A 162 17.61 4.71 -11.76
C TYR A 162 17.07 3.41 -11.21
N SER A 163 16.02 2.89 -11.80
CA SER A 163 15.47 1.58 -11.42
C SER A 163 15.17 0.79 -12.67
N VAL A 164 15.40 -0.51 -12.57
CA VAL A 164 14.99 -1.48 -13.58
C VAL A 164 14.17 -2.55 -12.90
N GLY A 165 13.19 -3.08 -13.60
CA GLY A 165 12.32 -4.09 -13.02
C GLY A 165 11.60 -4.90 -14.08
N LEU A 166 10.82 -5.85 -13.59
CA LEU A 166 10.00 -6.75 -14.37
C LEU A 166 8.62 -6.82 -13.73
N THR A 167 7.59 -6.69 -14.56
CA THR A 167 6.20 -6.97 -14.17
C THR A 167 5.71 -8.22 -14.87
N TYR A 168 4.94 -9.00 -14.14
CA TYR A 168 4.17 -10.14 -14.62
C TYR A 168 2.72 -9.94 -14.23
N GLN A 169 1.80 -10.21 -15.13
CA GLN A 169 0.36 -10.22 -14.87
C GLN A 169 -0.28 -11.33 -15.69
N ASP A 170 -1.17 -12.08 -15.04
CA ASP A 170 -1.96 -13.15 -15.64
C ASP A 170 -3.41 -12.94 -15.20
N ASP A 171 -4.29 -12.65 -16.15
CA ASP A 171 -5.71 -12.45 -15.94
C ASP A 171 -6.46 -13.60 -16.65
N ALA A 172 -7.27 -14.34 -15.91
CA ALA A 172 -8.13 -15.40 -16.42
C ALA A 172 -9.59 -15.13 -16.03
N TYR A 173 -10.50 -15.41 -16.94
CA TYR A 173 -11.92 -15.12 -16.80
C TYR A 173 -12.75 -16.38 -16.98
N GLU A 174 -13.67 -16.63 -16.05
CA GLU A 174 -14.52 -17.82 -16.06
C GLU A 174 -15.98 -17.45 -15.82
N ILE A 175 -16.88 -18.25 -16.38
CA ILE A 175 -18.31 -18.17 -16.04
C ILE A 175 -18.47 -18.66 -14.60
N GLU A 176 -19.15 -17.86 -13.79
CA GLU A 176 -19.50 -18.27 -12.43
C GLU A 176 -20.83 -19.02 -12.47
N PRO A 177 -20.90 -20.24 -11.95
CA PRO A 177 -22.14 -20.99 -11.85
C PRO A 177 -23.19 -20.20 -11.04
N ASP A 178 -24.45 -20.35 -11.43
CA ASP A 178 -25.60 -19.72 -10.75
C ASP A 178 -25.70 -18.19 -10.83
N LEU A 179 -24.78 -17.52 -11.53
CA LEU A 179 -24.84 -16.09 -11.81
C LEU A 179 -25.18 -15.79 -13.28
N VAL A 180 -25.53 -14.55 -13.57
CA VAL A 180 -25.88 -14.12 -14.93
C VAL A 180 -24.62 -13.92 -15.77
N PRO A 181 -24.30 -14.81 -16.71
CA PRO A 181 -23.07 -14.70 -17.49
C PRO A 181 -23.13 -13.53 -18.47
N PRO A 182 -21.98 -12.90 -18.80
CA PRO A 182 -21.91 -11.95 -19.90
C PRO A 182 -22.12 -12.67 -21.26
N PRO A 183 -22.57 -11.94 -22.30
CA PRO A 183 -22.67 -12.47 -23.65
C PRO A 183 -21.34 -13.01 -24.20
N GLU A 184 -20.26 -12.38 -23.79
CA GLU A 184 -18.88 -12.73 -24.10
C GLU A 184 -17.99 -12.43 -22.91
N LEU A 185 -17.15 -13.39 -22.51
CA LEU A 185 -16.14 -13.20 -21.47
C LEU A 185 -14.97 -12.35 -22.03
N PRO A 186 -14.34 -11.52 -21.20
CA PRO A 186 -13.04 -10.95 -21.57
C PRO A 186 -12.04 -12.06 -21.90
N SER A 187 -11.14 -11.79 -22.82
CA SER A 187 -10.09 -12.75 -23.16
C SER A 187 -9.03 -12.81 -22.05
N ASP A 188 -8.59 -14.02 -21.75
CA ASP A 188 -7.45 -14.21 -20.85
C ASP A 188 -6.22 -13.46 -21.38
N GLN A 189 -5.49 -12.85 -20.47
CA GLN A 189 -4.32 -12.02 -20.81
C GLN A 189 -3.14 -12.40 -19.95
N LYS A 190 -1.98 -12.51 -20.59
CA LYS A 190 -0.72 -12.73 -19.92
C LYS A 190 0.30 -11.71 -20.39
N LEU A 191 0.80 -10.92 -19.46
CA LEU A 191 1.75 -9.86 -19.72
C LEU A 191 3.04 -10.11 -18.92
N VAL A 192 4.17 -10.00 -19.63
CA VAL A 192 5.49 -9.88 -19.01
C VAL A 192 6.16 -8.67 -19.62
N ALA A 193 6.49 -7.67 -18.81
CA ALA A 193 7.07 -6.43 -19.30
C ALA A 193 8.25 -5.98 -18.43
N PRO A 194 9.44 -5.77 -19.01
CA PRO A 194 10.50 -5.06 -18.32
C PRO A 194 10.18 -3.56 -18.30
N PHE A 195 10.66 -2.88 -17.27
CA PHE A 195 10.57 -1.42 -17.21
C PHE A 195 11.87 -0.78 -16.73
N ILE A 196 12.05 0.47 -17.13
CA ILE A 196 13.11 1.35 -16.67
C ILE A 196 12.44 2.60 -16.12
N ARG A 197 12.85 3.02 -14.91
CA ARG A 197 12.38 4.26 -14.28
C ARG A 197 13.58 5.15 -14.00
N TYR A 198 13.44 6.40 -14.36
CA TYR A 198 14.36 7.47 -14.00
C TYR A 198 13.62 8.54 -13.22
N GLU A 199 14.16 8.92 -12.08
CA GLU A 199 13.63 9.98 -11.22
C GLU A 199 14.72 11.02 -10.99
N ILE A 200 14.34 12.29 -11.06
CA ILE A 200 15.18 13.42 -10.70
C ILE A 200 14.44 14.25 -9.64
N ILE A 201 15.11 14.51 -8.54
CA ILE A 201 14.53 15.22 -7.39
C ILE A 201 15.48 16.35 -7.02
N GLU A 202 14.96 17.58 -6.94
CA GLU A 202 15.67 18.74 -6.44
C GLU A 202 15.50 18.85 -4.94
N ASP A 203 16.58 19.09 -4.20
CA ASP A 203 16.56 19.40 -2.77
C ASP A 203 16.23 20.88 -2.56
N ASN A 204 15.02 21.27 -2.95
CA ASN A 204 14.51 22.63 -2.84
C ASN A 204 13.06 22.59 -2.33
N TYR A 205 12.93 22.40 -1.01
CA TYR A 205 11.63 22.31 -0.35
C TYR A 205 11.14 23.68 0.08
N LEU A 206 9.96 24.06 -0.40
CA LEU A 206 9.26 25.27 0.00
C LEU A 206 8.11 24.91 0.94
N MET A 207 8.00 25.62 2.06
CA MET A 207 6.85 25.48 2.94
C MET A 207 5.71 26.36 2.42
N PHE A 208 4.66 25.73 1.89
CA PHE A 208 3.43 26.44 1.53
C PHE A 208 2.48 26.44 2.72
N LYS A 209 2.10 27.64 3.19
CA LYS A 209 0.92 27.81 4.04
C LYS A 209 -0.29 27.91 3.12
N ASN A 210 -1.01 26.81 2.98
CA ASN A 210 -2.28 26.86 2.26
C ASN A 210 -3.34 27.51 3.15
N ARG A 211 -3.81 28.68 2.77
CA ARG A 211 -4.80 29.47 3.52
C ARG A 211 -6.21 28.83 3.49
N ASP A 212 -6.47 27.97 2.51
CA ASP A 212 -7.82 27.50 2.18
C ASP A 212 -8.01 25.99 2.42
N GLN A 213 -7.00 25.27 2.93
CA GLN A 213 -7.10 23.85 3.27
C GLN A 213 -6.99 23.64 4.77
N ILE A 214 -7.90 22.83 5.31
CA ILE A 214 -7.92 22.38 6.70
C ILE A 214 -6.82 21.35 6.98
N GLU A 215 -6.10 20.91 5.96
CA GLU A 215 -5.09 19.88 6.02
C GLU A 215 -3.70 20.47 6.38
N ARG A 216 -2.85 19.60 6.94
CA ARG A 216 -1.49 19.96 7.38
C ARG A 216 -0.66 20.49 6.22
N PRO A 217 0.28 21.42 6.46
CA PRO A 217 1.19 21.87 5.42
C PRO A 217 1.96 20.67 4.85
N GLU A 218 1.79 20.45 3.55
CA GLU A 218 2.60 19.48 2.82
C GLU A 218 3.92 20.13 2.41
N TYR A 219 5.01 19.40 2.53
CA TYR A 219 6.33 19.81 2.04
C TYR A 219 6.50 19.25 0.63
N PHE A 220 6.67 20.12 -0.34
CA PHE A 220 6.98 19.78 -1.72
C PHE A 220 8.39 20.20 -2.09
#